data_f2cfc1a0b5b6ee95dbc76d7a35e5d551
#
_entry.id   f2cfc1a0b5b6ee95dbc76d7a35e5d551
#
_cell.length_a   1.000
_cell.length_b   1.000
_cell.length_c   1.000
_cell.angle_alpha   90.00
_cell.angle_beta   90.00
_cell.angle_gamma   90.00
#
_symmetry.space_group_name_H-M   'P 1'
#
loop_
_entity.id
_entity.type
_entity.pdbx_description
1 polymer ?
#
loop_
_entity_poly.entity_id
_entity_poly.type
_entity_poly.pdbx_seq_one_letter_code
_entity_poly.pdbx_strand_id
1 'polypeptide(L)'
;ILYEENGVDVVDEVFFGWSVMWEDEGEWIEVWTHYGYRGWMERNLIEEKSREWMEEREKAGNTYVVTRGFADVMRGARVQSRMLETLGRGCFVEKMEETENGYCRVKLANGISGFVPEVALRKRLDSDRFLWGKSEERFFVEQGIPEGWSEEKFRRKVVECAKGYLGCQYRWGGKAADGIDCSGVVFMVYLMNGVLIWRDADIREGY
;
A
#
# COMPACT_ATOMS: atom_id res chain seq x y z
N ILE A 1 8.62 -6.81 -5.64
CA ILE A 1 9.91 -6.16 -5.33
C ILE A 1 10.24 -5.28 -6.51
N LEU A 2 10.77 -4.08 -6.23
CA LEU A 2 11.37 -3.20 -7.22
C LEU A 2 12.89 -3.34 -7.18
N TYR A 3 13.50 -3.30 -8.34
CA TYR A 3 14.93 -3.46 -8.52
C TYR A 3 15.53 -2.24 -9.22
N GLU A 4 16.86 -2.06 -9.09
CA GLU A 4 17.64 -1.23 -10.01
C GLU A 4 17.48 -1.75 -11.46
N GLU A 5 17.87 -0.95 -12.45
CA GLU A 5 17.88 -1.33 -13.87
C GLU A 5 18.69 -2.62 -14.13
N ASN A 6 19.66 -2.93 -13.27
CA ASN A 6 20.45 -4.15 -13.35
C ASN A 6 19.67 -5.44 -13.00
N GLY A 7 18.47 -5.33 -12.46
CA GLY A 7 17.61 -6.45 -12.06
C GLY A 7 18.13 -7.26 -10.87
N VAL A 8 19.11 -6.76 -10.13
CA VAL A 8 19.78 -7.47 -9.02
C VAL A 8 19.57 -6.77 -7.69
N ASP A 9 19.84 -5.47 -7.64
CA ASP A 9 19.79 -4.71 -6.40
C ASP A 9 18.37 -4.26 -6.10
N VAL A 10 17.86 -4.61 -4.92
CA VAL A 10 16.52 -4.25 -4.46
C VAL A 10 16.52 -2.79 -4.03
N VAL A 11 15.55 -2.03 -4.51
CA VAL A 11 15.36 -0.62 -4.14
C VAL A 11 14.11 -0.39 -3.31
N ASP A 12 13.02 -1.13 -3.57
CA ASP A 12 11.77 -0.94 -2.86
C ASP A 12 10.82 -2.15 -3.00
N GLU A 13 9.70 -2.13 -2.31
CA GLU A 13 8.60 -3.09 -2.43
C GLU A 13 7.31 -2.39 -2.85
N VAL A 14 6.54 -3.04 -3.72
CA VAL A 14 5.17 -2.65 -4.06
C VAL A 14 4.22 -3.71 -3.52
N PHE A 15 3.15 -3.29 -2.88
CA PHE A 15 2.19 -4.21 -2.30
C PHE A 15 1.01 -4.46 -3.21
N PHE A 16 0.37 -5.60 -2.99
CA PHE A 16 -0.82 -5.99 -3.70
C PHE A 16 -1.90 -4.91 -3.63
N GLY A 17 -2.46 -4.56 -4.79
CA GLY A 17 -3.49 -3.53 -4.92
C GLY A 17 -2.97 -2.08 -4.95
N TRP A 18 -1.67 -1.86 -4.85
CA TRP A 18 -1.08 -0.55 -5.08
C TRP A 18 -1.10 -0.20 -6.56
N SER A 19 -1.26 1.09 -6.83
CA SER A 19 -1.21 1.61 -8.19
C SER A 19 0.20 2.02 -8.56
N VAL A 20 0.60 1.70 -9.77
CA VAL A 20 1.86 2.15 -10.39
C VAL A 20 1.56 2.68 -11.78
N MET A 21 2.31 3.66 -12.21
CA MET A 21 2.46 3.99 -13.63
C MET A 21 3.65 3.22 -14.18
N TRP A 22 3.67 2.95 -15.47
CA TRP A 22 4.75 2.21 -16.09
C TRP A 22 4.97 2.66 -17.52
N GLU A 23 6.19 2.47 -17.99
CA GLU A 23 6.62 2.63 -19.38
C GLU A 23 7.36 1.37 -19.80
N ASP A 24 7.47 1.12 -21.10
CA ASP A 24 8.05 -0.04 -21.75
C ASP A 24 7.11 -1.20 -22.06
N GLU A 25 7.55 -2.04 -23.04
CA GLU A 25 6.80 -3.21 -23.51
C GLU A 25 7.54 -4.53 -23.26
N GLY A 26 8.64 -4.50 -22.49
CA GLY A 26 9.46 -5.67 -22.19
C GLY A 26 8.87 -6.61 -21.13
N GLU A 27 9.60 -7.67 -20.84
CA GLU A 27 9.32 -8.56 -19.69
C GLU A 27 9.59 -7.84 -18.36
N TRP A 28 10.56 -6.96 -18.34
CA TRP A 28 10.88 -6.03 -17.26
C TRP A 28 10.48 -4.63 -17.69
N ILE A 29 9.84 -3.92 -16.79
CA ILE A 29 9.32 -2.58 -17.01
C ILE A 29 9.75 -1.64 -15.90
N GLU A 30 10.03 -0.38 -16.26
CA GLU A 30 10.19 0.69 -15.28
C GLU A 30 8.82 1.12 -14.78
N VAL A 31 8.67 1.22 -13.46
CA VAL A 31 7.42 1.64 -12.83
C VAL A 31 7.64 2.82 -11.89
N TRP A 32 6.61 3.65 -11.76
CA TRP A 32 6.51 4.72 -10.77
C TRP A 32 5.40 4.38 -9.78
N THR A 33 5.74 4.33 -8.52
CA THR A 33 4.76 4.15 -7.45
C THR A 33 3.88 5.40 -7.29
N HIS A 34 2.76 5.26 -6.58
CA HIS A 34 1.87 6.40 -6.31
C HIS A 34 2.50 7.49 -5.43
N TYR A 35 3.64 7.24 -4.83
CA TYR A 35 4.48 8.20 -4.09
C TYR A 35 5.75 8.61 -4.87
N GLY A 36 5.80 8.33 -6.18
CA GLY A 36 6.83 8.81 -7.10
C GLY A 36 8.16 8.05 -7.07
N TYR A 37 8.26 6.95 -6.32
CA TYR A 37 9.48 6.12 -6.31
C TYR A 37 9.56 5.28 -7.59
N ARG A 38 10.76 5.14 -8.13
CA ARG A 38 11.02 4.41 -9.38
C ARG A 38 11.76 3.12 -9.13
N GLY A 39 11.53 2.17 -10.00
CA GLY A 39 12.26 0.92 -10.04
C GLY A 39 11.73 -0.01 -11.12
N TRP A 40 12.41 -1.14 -11.29
CA TRP A 40 12.08 -2.13 -12.30
C TRP A 40 11.39 -3.33 -11.69
N MET A 41 10.40 -3.88 -12.38
CA MET A 41 9.73 -5.11 -11.97
C MET A 41 9.27 -5.92 -13.18
N GLU A 42 8.96 -7.19 -12.97
CA GLU A 42 8.39 -8.03 -14.00
C GLU A 42 6.99 -7.58 -14.37
N ARG A 43 6.72 -7.40 -15.67
CA ARG A 43 5.42 -6.96 -16.19
C ARG A 43 4.25 -7.89 -15.80
N ASN A 44 4.49 -9.18 -15.66
CA ASN A 44 3.47 -10.16 -15.27
C ASN A 44 2.91 -9.94 -13.85
N LEU A 45 3.56 -9.10 -13.03
CA LEU A 45 3.13 -8.76 -11.67
C LEU A 45 2.16 -7.59 -11.62
N ILE A 46 1.89 -6.93 -12.75
CA ILE A 46 0.93 -5.83 -12.82
C ILE A 46 -0.30 -6.22 -13.62
N GLU A 47 -1.43 -5.62 -13.27
CA GLU A 47 -2.66 -5.67 -14.05
C GLU A 47 -2.96 -4.31 -14.63
N GLU A 48 -2.98 -4.22 -15.96
CA GLU A 48 -3.20 -2.97 -16.67
C GLU A 48 -4.64 -2.48 -16.48
N LYS A 49 -4.77 -1.21 -16.11
CA LYS A 49 -6.05 -0.51 -15.97
C LYS A 49 -5.96 0.84 -16.65
N SER A 50 -7.08 1.33 -17.17
CA SER A 50 -7.13 2.68 -17.73
C SER A 50 -7.05 3.73 -16.63
N ARG A 51 -6.64 4.94 -17.01
CA ARG A 51 -6.62 6.09 -16.09
C ARG A 51 -8.02 6.39 -15.53
N GLU A 52 -9.04 6.31 -16.37
CA GLU A 52 -10.44 6.53 -15.97
C GLU A 52 -10.86 5.54 -14.88
N TRP A 53 -10.49 4.25 -15.03
CA TRP A 53 -10.77 3.23 -14.02
C TRP A 53 -10.09 3.56 -12.68
N MET A 54 -8.85 4.03 -12.73
CA MET A 54 -8.11 4.42 -11.53
C MET A 54 -8.74 5.63 -10.83
N GLU A 55 -9.18 6.64 -11.61
CA GLU A 55 -9.88 7.81 -11.07
C GLU A 55 -11.24 7.45 -10.46
N GLU A 56 -11.97 6.52 -11.07
CA GLU A 56 -13.24 6.00 -10.53
C GLU A 56 -13.01 5.25 -9.21
N ARG A 57 -11.96 4.43 -9.13
CA ARG A 57 -11.56 3.75 -7.90
C ARG A 57 -11.27 4.74 -6.76
N GLU A 58 -10.54 5.81 -7.05
CA GLU A 58 -10.28 6.89 -6.08
C GLU A 58 -11.59 7.57 -5.62
N LYS A 59 -12.47 7.90 -6.55
CA LYS A 59 -13.77 8.54 -6.27
C LYS A 59 -14.70 7.63 -5.46
N ALA A 60 -14.68 6.33 -5.71
CA ALA A 60 -15.51 5.36 -5.00
C ALA A 60 -15.23 5.34 -3.49
N GLY A 61 -14.02 5.64 -3.09
CA GLY A 61 -13.63 5.76 -1.68
C GLY A 61 -13.82 4.48 -0.86
N ASN A 62 -13.85 3.32 -1.52
CA ASN A 62 -14.03 2.00 -0.91
C ASN A 62 -12.73 1.19 -0.82
N THR A 63 -11.58 1.83 -1.05
CA THR A 63 -10.27 1.22 -0.86
C THR A 63 -9.95 1.13 0.63
N TYR A 64 -9.64 -0.08 1.06
CA TYR A 64 -9.26 -0.41 2.42
C TYR A 64 -7.84 -0.97 2.45
N VAL A 65 -7.14 -0.77 3.55
CA VAL A 65 -5.78 -1.24 3.78
C VAL A 65 -5.76 -2.34 4.82
N VAL A 66 -4.96 -3.38 4.59
CA VAL A 66 -4.69 -4.43 5.57
C VAL A 66 -3.81 -3.86 6.69
N THR A 67 -4.27 -3.98 7.94
CA THR A 67 -3.59 -3.40 9.11
C THR A 67 -2.87 -4.44 9.97
N ARG A 68 -3.21 -5.71 9.85
CA ARG A 68 -2.52 -6.82 10.52
C ARG A 68 -1.26 -7.21 9.74
N GLY A 69 -0.30 -7.86 10.39
CA GLY A 69 0.88 -8.34 9.71
C GLY A 69 0.53 -9.14 8.45
N PHE A 70 -0.43 -10.05 8.61
CA PHE A 70 -1.04 -10.81 7.51
C PHE A 70 -2.55 -10.93 7.72
N ALA A 71 -3.29 -11.07 6.62
CA ALA A 71 -4.72 -11.33 6.61
C ALA A 71 -5.06 -12.26 5.44
N ASP A 72 -5.73 -13.38 5.75
CA ASP A 72 -6.19 -14.32 4.74
C ASP A 72 -7.50 -13.87 4.10
N VAL A 73 -7.56 -13.97 2.79
CA VAL A 73 -8.78 -13.81 2.00
C VAL A 73 -9.43 -15.18 1.87
N MET A 74 -10.57 -15.36 2.50
CA MET A 74 -11.29 -16.63 2.58
C MET A 74 -12.38 -16.71 1.52
N ARG A 75 -12.69 -17.90 1.03
CA ARG A 75 -13.80 -18.14 0.09
C ARG A 75 -15.17 -17.86 0.72
N GLY A 76 -15.32 -18.00 2.01
CA GLY A 76 -16.55 -17.76 2.77
C GLY A 76 -16.22 -17.15 4.13
N ALA A 77 -17.18 -16.48 4.73
CA ALA A 77 -17.07 -15.72 5.99
C ALA A 77 -16.94 -16.62 7.23
N ARG A 78 -15.92 -17.46 7.28
CA ARG A 78 -15.63 -18.37 8.40
C ARG A 78 -14.19 -18.86 8.38
N VAL A 79 -13.64 -19.15 9.54
CA VAL A 79 -12.24 -19.57 9.75
C VAL A 79 -11.90 -20.87 9.00
N GLN A 80 -12.83 -21.81 8.91
CA GLN A 80 -12.60 -23.12 8.26
C GLN A 80 -12.79 -23.07 6.73
N SER A 81 -13.06 -21.89 6.16
CA SER A 81 -13.22 -21.75 4.73
C SER A 81 -11.88 -21.93 4.01
N ARG A 82 -11.95 -22.25 2.71
CA ARG A 82 -10.76 -22.30 1.88
C ARG A 82 -10.13 -20.90 1.79
N MET A 83 -8.84 -20.82 2.09
CA MET A 83 -8.02 -19.64 1.82
C MET A 83 -7.81 -19.48 0.30
N LEU A 84 -7.98 -18.28 -0.19
CA LEU A 84 -7.79 -17.90 -1.59
C LEU A 84 -6.47 -17.16 -1.80
N GLU A 85 -6.11 -16.28 -0.85
CA GLU A 85 -4.93 -15.43 -0.91
C GLU A 85 -4.52 -15.05 0.52
N THR A 86 -3.25 -14.68 0.73
CA THR A 86 -2.77 -14.08 1.97
C THR A 86 -2.19 -12.70 1.67
N LEU A 87 -2.73 -11.68 2.28
CA LEU A 87 -2.30 -10.29 2.10
C LEU A 87 -1.48 -9.82 3.29
N GLY A 88 -0.36 -9.16 3.00
CA GLY A 88 0.46 -8.50 4.01
C GLY A 88 -0.10 -7.13 4.43
N ARG A 89 0.42 -6.60 5.56
CA ARG A 89 0.14 -5.24 6.00
C ARG A 89 0.52 -4.25 4.90
N GLY A 90 -0.37 -3.30 4.62
CA GLY A 90 -0.18 -2.31 3.58
C GLY A 90 -0.82 -2.67 2.24
N CYS A 91 -1.22 -3.93 2.01
CA CYS A 91 -1.97 -4.29 0.82
C CYS A 91 -3.33 -3.58 0.77
N PHE A 92 -3.76 -3.20 -0.43
CA PHE A 92 -5.06 -2.55 -0.65
C PHE A 92 -6.08 -3.52 -1.22
N VAL A 93 -7.33 -3.38 -0.78
CA VAL A 93 -8.48 -4.13 -1.25
C VAL A 93 -9.67 -3.20 -1.45
N GLU A 94 -10.59 -3.54 -2.33
CA GLU A 94 -11.88 -2.86 -2.45
C GLU A 94 -12.88 -3.53 -1.51
N LYS A 95 -13.36 -2.82 -0.49
CA LYS A 95 -14.40 -3.32 0.41
C LYS A 95 -15.76 -3.19 -0.26
N MET A 96 -16.48 -4.32 -0.30
CA MET A 96 -17.87 -4.39 -0.73
C MET A 96 -18.80 -4.11 0.45
N GLU A 97 -20.09 -3.85 0.19
CA GLU A 97 -21.07 -3.58 1.24
C GLU A 97 -21.36 -4.79 2.13
N GLU A 98 -21.16 -6.00 1.60
CA GLU A 98 -21.51 -7.25 2.28
C GLU A 98 -20.59 -7.52 3.47
N THR A 99 -21.17 -7.72 4.64
CA THR A 99 -20.51 -8.18 5.86
C THR A 99 -21.25 -9.37 6.45
N GLU A 100 -20.51 -10.40 6.86
CA GLU A 100 -21.07 -11.61 7.43
C GLU A 100 -20.12 -12.17 8.49
N ASN A 101 -20.63 -12.56 9.65
CA ASN A 101 -19.88 -13.20 10.74
C ASN A 101 -18.57 -12.46 11.16
N GLY A 102 -18.56 -11.11 11.08
CA GLY A 102 -17.38 -10.30 11.36
C GLY A 102 -16.32 -10.29 10.23
N TYR A 103 -16.69 -10.73 9.05
CA TYR A 103 -15.90 -10.63 7.82
C TYR A 103 -16.51 -9.63 6.87
N CYS A 104 -15.68 -8.89 6.16
CA CYS A 104 -16.06 -8.06 5.03
C CYS A 104 -15.81 -8.81 3.72
N ARG A 105 -16.74 -8.73 2.79
CA ARG A 105 -16.45 -9.12 1.41
C ARG A 105 -15.55 -8.07 0.76
N VAL A 106 -14.51 -8.56 0.10
CA VAL A 106 -13.54 -7.71 -0.62
C VAL A 106 -13.35 -8.21 -2.04
N LYS A 107 -13.00 -7.26 -2.91
CA LYS A 107 -12.52 -7.55 -4.26
C LYS A 107 -11.05 -7.16 -4.34
N LEU A 108 -10.25 -8.05 -4.88
CA LEU A 108 -8.81 -7.88 -5.07
C LEU A 108 -8.51 -7.29 -6.44
N ALA A 109 -7.34 -6.68 -6.61
CA ALA A 109 -6.90 -6.09 -7.89
C ALA A 109 -6.88 -7.09 -9.04
N ASN A 110 -6.59 -8.37 -8.77
CA ASN A 110 -6.63 -9.47 -9.74
C ASN A 110 -8.04 -10.03 -10.01
N GLY A 111 -9.10 -9.36 -9.53
CA GLY A 111 -10.49 -9.76 -9.74
C GLY A 111 -11.02 -10.84 -8.78
N ILE A 112 -10.16 -11.48 -7.98
CA ILE A 112 -10.62 -12.44 -6.96
C ILE A 112 -11.48 -11.71 -5.94
N SER A 113 -12.59 -12.34 -5.53
CA SER A 113 -13.43 -11.86 -4.43
C SER A 113 -13.48 -12.89 -3.32
N GLY A 114 -13.45 -12.41 -2.08
CA GLY A 114 -13.48 -13.26 -0.90
C GLY A 114 -13.79 -12.47 0.37
N PHE A 115 -13.57 -13.07 1.51
CA PHE A 115 -13.91 -12.52 2.82
C PHE A 115 -12.64 -12.35 3.67
N VAL A 116 -12.46 -11.16 4.25
CA VAL A 116 -11.36 -10.83 5.17
C VAL A 116 -11.96 -10.43 6.52
N PRO A 117 -11.37 -10.85 7.67
CA PRO A 117 -11.83 -10.38 8.97
C PRO A 117 -11.87 -8.85 9.03
N GLU A 118 -13.00 -8.27 9.43
CA GLU A 118 -13.19 -6.81 9.45
C GLU A 118 -12.13 -6.11 10.30
N VAL A 119 -11.71 -6.74 11.40
CA VAL A 119 -10.67 -6.23 12.31
C VAL A 119 -9.28 -6.13 11.68
N ALA A 120 -9.07 -6.74 10.51
CA ALA A 120 -7.83 -6.67 9.76
C ALA A 120 -7.80 -5.53 8.75
N LEU A 121 -8.92 -4.82 8.55
CA LEU A 121 -9.08 -3.79 7.55
C LEU A 121 -9.32 -2.42 8.16
N ARG A 122 -8.86 -1.39 7.50
CA ARG A 122 -9.19 0.01 7.77
C ARG A 122 -9.34 0.75 6.44
N LYS A 123 -10.21 1.75 6.39
CA LYS A 123 -10.33 2.62 5.23
C LYS A 123 -8.98 3.28 4.93
N ARG A 124 -8.56 3.26 3.69
CA ARG A 124 -7.37 3.96 3.21
C ARG A 124 -7.53 5.47 3.44
N LEU A 125 -6.49 6.13 3.91
CA LEU A 125 -6.47 7.56 4.23
C LEU A 125 -5.67 8.39 3.21
N ASP A 126 -4.67 7.78 2.58
CA ASP A 126 -3.90 8.38 1.49
C ASP A 126 -4.61 8.20 0.12
N SER A 127 -4.01 8.68 -0.94
CA SER A 127 -4.57 8.60 -2.30
C SER A 127 -3.48 8.37 -3.35
N ASP A 128 -3.91 8.00 -4.56
CA ASP A 128 -3.05 7.90 -5.74
C ASP A 128 -2.91 9.24 -6.51
N ARG A 129 -3.28 10.36 -5.90
CA ARG A 129 -3.30 11.67 -6.57
C ARG A 129 -1.96 12.12 -7.13
N PHE A 130 -0.86 11.64 -6.57
CA PHE A 130 0.46 11.92 -7.11
C PHE A 130 0.57 11.49 -8.57
N LEU A 131 0.03 10.34 -8.92
CA LEU A 131 0.02 9.80 -10.29
C LEU A 131 -0.80 10.65 -11.29
N TRP A 132 -1.68 11.54 -10.79
CA TRP A 132 -2.59 12.33 -11.63
C TRP A 132 -2.09 13.73 -11.97
N GLY A 133 -0.79 13.96 -11.94
CA GLY A 133 -0.18 15.16 -12.51
C GLY A 133 0.22 16.25 -11.51
N LYS A 134 0.34 15.98 -10.23
CA LYS A 134 1.08 16.84 -9.32
C LYS A 134 2.58 16.59 -9.49
N SER A 135 3.39 17.64 -9.40
CA SER A 135 4.81 17.45 -9.23
C SER A 135 5.10 16.85 -7.85
N GLU A 136 6.18 16.10 -7.76
CA GLU A 136 6.63 15.47 -6.52
C GLU A 136 6.73 16.48 -5.37
N GLU A 137 7.44 17.58 -5.58
CA GLU A 137 7.57 18.66 -4.60
C GLU A 137 6.22 19.16 -4.07
N ARG A 138 5.33 19.52 -4.99
CA ARG A 138 4.02 20.05 -4.63
C ARG A 138 3.17 19.04 -3.87
N PHE A 139 3.28 17.78 -4.25
CA PHE A 139 2.53 16.71 -3.57
C PHE A 139 2.96 16.56 -2.12
N PHE A 140 4.27 16.44 -1.85
CA PHE A 140 4.76 16.24 -0.48
C PHE A 140 4.56 17.48 0.41
N VAL A 141 4.73 18.67 -0.11
CA VAL A 141 4.46 19.94 0.63
C VAL A 141 2.99 20.08 1.03
N GLU A 142 2.07 19.57 0.24
CA GLU A 142 0.63 19.60 0.52
C GLU A 142 0.16 18.50 1.48
N GLN A 143 1.04 17.59 1.92
CA GLN A 143 0.67 16.55 2.88
C GLN A 143 0.39 17.15 4.26
N GLY A 144 -0.54 16.54 4.97
CA GLY A 144 -0.93 16.97 6.31
C GLY A 144 -1.59 15.87 7.11
N ILE A 145 -1.78 16.15 8.39
CA ILE A 145 -2.52 15.26 9.28
C ILE A 145 -3.94 15.06 8.72
N PRO A 146 -4.47 13.82 8.70
CA PRO A 146 -5.81 13.54 8.18
C PRO A 146 -6.88 14.41 8.82
N GLU A 147 -7.85 14.85 8.03
CA GLU A 147 -8.95 15.69 8.49
C GLU A 147 -9.64 15.11 9.72
N GLY A 148 -9.93 15.94 10.70
CA GLY A 148 -10.54 15.55 11.98
C GLY A 148 -9.61 14.85 12.96
N TRP A 149 -8.30 14.79 12.69
CA TRP A 149 -7.30 14.28 13.63
C TRP A 149 -6.59 15.43 14.33
N SER A 150 -6.38 15.30 15.66
CA SER A 150 -5.46 16.15 16.39
C SER A 150 -4.02 15.65 16.20
N GLU A 151 -3.05 16.55 16.38
CA GLU A 151 -1.62 16.20 16.34
C GLU A 151 -1.27 15.09 17.34
N GLU A 152 -1.83 15.15 18.56
CA GLU A 152 -1.65 14.12 19.60
C GLU A 152 -2.18 12.75 19.14
N LYS A 153 -3.37 12.72 18.55
CA LYS A 153 -3.94 11.50 17.98
C LYS A 153 -3.06 10.93 16.87
N PHE A 154 -2.57 11.79 15.97
CA PHE A 154 -1.69 11.38 14.89
C PHE A 154 -0.39 10.77 15.43
N ARG A 155 0.31 11.46 16.32
CA ARG A 155 1.55 10.98 16.93
C ARG A 155 1.37 9.62 17.62
N ARG A 156 0.28 9.46 18.39
CA ARG A 156 -0.05 8.18 19.03
C ARG A 156 -0.25 7.07 18.00
N LYS A 157 -0.98 7.34 16.91
CA LYS A 157 -1.24 6.36 15.86
C LYS A 157 0.01 5.96 15.09
N VAL A 158 0.92 6.89 14.84
CA VAL A 158 2.25 6.60 14.27
C VAL A 158 3.02 5.64 15.16
N VAL A 159 3.10 5.92 16.47
CA VAL A 159 3.81 5.06 17.44
C VAL A 159 3.13 3.67 17.56
N GLU A 160 1.80 3.62 17.63
CA GLU A 160 1.07 2.35 17.65
C GLU A 160 1.35 1.50 16.40
N CYS A 161 1.38 2.13 15.23
CA CYS A 161 1.69 1.46 13.98
C CYS A 161 3.14 0.95 13.97
N ALA A 162 4.11 1.76 14.40
CA ALA A 162 5.51 1.38 14.49
C ALA A 162 5.72 0.14 15.38
N LYS A 163 5.05 0.08 16.53
CA LYS A 163 5.09 -1.10 17.43
C LYS A 163 4.64 -2.40 16.74
N GLY A 164 3.81 -2.31 15.71
CA GLY A 164 3.38 -3.46 14.93
C GLY A 164 4.49 -4.10 14.08
N TYR A 165 5.66 -3.46 13.97
CA TYR A 165 6.84 -3.99 13.27
C TYR A 165 7.92 -4.51 14.23
N LEU A 166 7.67 -4.48 15.54
CA LEU A 166 8.60 -5.07 16.51
C LEU A 166 8.77 -6.58 16.25
N GLY A 167 10.02 -7.01 16.16
CA GLY A 167 10.37 -8.40 15.86
C GLY A 167 10.45 -8.75 14.38
N CYS A 168 10.13 -7.84 13.45
CA CYS A 168 10.41 -8.05 12.04
C CYS A 168 11.91 -8.11 11.79
N GLN A 169 12.34 -8.98 10.87
CA GLN A 169 13.73 -9.01 10.43
C GLN A 169 14.08 -7.76 9.61
N TYR A 170 15.36 -7.40 9.59
CA TYR A 170 15.85 -6.40 8.66
C TYR A 170 15.89 -6.98 7.23
N ARG A 171 15.34 -6.24 6.27
CA ARG A 171 15.40 -6.54 4.84
C ARG A 171 15.63 -5.25 4.07
N TRP A 172 16.72 -5.17 3.34
CA TRP A 172 17.00 -4.01 2.48
C TRP A 172 15.89 -3.79 1.45
N GLY A 173 15.44 -2.56 1.27
CA GLY A 173 14.31 -2.21 0.41
C GLY A 173 12.95 -2.67 0.92
N GLY A 174 12.89 -3.38 2.05
CA GLY A 174 11.67 -3.98 2.58
C GLY A 174 10.74 -2.99 3.28
N LYS A 175 9.44 -3.24 3.15
CA LYS A 175 8.35 -2.51 3.82
C LYS A 175 7.30 -3.44 4.44
N ALA A 176 7.44 -4.74 4.24
CA ALA A 176 6.48 -5.74 4.65
C ALA A 176 6.61 -6.17 6.13
N ALA A 177 5.59 -6.86 6.64
CA ALA A 177 5.59 -7.36 8.01
C ALA A 177 6.57 -8.52 8.25
N ASP A 178 7.05 -9.16 7.19
CA ASP A 178 8.05 -10.24 7.23
C ASP A 178 9.48 -9.74 7.00
N GLY A 179 9.69 -8.45 6.69
CA GLY A 179 10.99 -7.85 6.54
C GLY A 179 10.91 -6.37 6.19
N ILE A 180 11.63 -5.53 6.92
CA ILE A 180 11.54 -4.07 6.79
C ILE A 180 12.91 -3.43 7.02
N ASP A 181 13.22 -2.34 6.30
CA ASP A 181 14.42 -1.53 6.55
C ASP A 181 14.10 -0.28 7.40
N CYS A 182 15.14 0.51 7.67
CA CYS A 182 15.05 1.68 8.54
C CYS A 182 14.12 2.77 8.01
N SER A 183 14.21 3.12 6.72
CA SER A 183 13.33 4.11 6.09
C SER A 183 11.96 3.52 5.78
N GLY A 184 11.88 2.23 5.48
CA GLY A 184 10.64 1.50 5.25
C GLY A 184 9.69 1.52 6.45
N VAL A 185 10.20 1.37 7.69
CA VAL A 185 9.32 1.48 8.85
C VAL A 185 8.78 2.90 9.01
N VAL A 186 9.59 3.92 8.78
CA VAL A 186 9.15 5.32 8.83
C VAL A 186 8.11 5.58 7.75
N PHE A 187 8.43 5.22 6.50
CA PHE A 187 7.50 5.35 5.36
C PHE A 187 6.15 4.68 5.66
N MET A 188 6.17 3.41 6.07
CA MET A 188 4.94 2.64 6.31
C MET A 188 4.09 3.19 7.45
N VAL A 189 4.70 3.68 8.54
CA VAL A 189 3.89 4.21 9.64
C VAL A 189 3.22 5.53 9.28
N TYR A 190 3.83 6.35 8.44
CA TYR A 190 3.20 7.56 7.90
C TYR A 190 2.13 7.22 6.86
N LEU A 191 2.44 6.37 5.87
CA LEU A 191 1.49 5.89 4.88
C LEU A 191 0.23 5.31 5.53
N MET A 192 0.40 4.40 6.48
CA MET A 192 -0.71 3.80 7.22
C MET A 192 -1.55 4.84 7.97
N ASN A 193 -1.05 6.01 8.25
CA ASN A 193 -1.75 7.12 8.88
C ASN A 193 -2.09 8.28 7.92
N GLY A 194 -2.08 8.00 6.61
CA GLY A 194 -2.61 8.89 5.57
C GLY A 194 -1.65 9.98 5.11
N VAL A 195 -0.37 9.87 5.45
CA VAL A 195 0.66 10.82 5.03
C VAL A 195 1.70 10.07 4.19
N LEU A 196 1.85 10.46 2.94
CA LEU A 196 2.92 9.99 2.08
C LEU A 196 4.16 10.84 2.32
N ILE A 197 5.29 10.20 2.58
CA ILE A 197 6.60 10.81 2.71
C ILE A 197 7.54 10.20 1.68
N TRP A 198 8.70 10.80 1.50
CA TRP A 198 9.73 10.20 0.66
C TRP A 198 10.18 8.83 1.21
N ARG A 199 10.49 7.91 0.31
CA ARG A 199 10.79 6.51 0.69
C ARG A 199 12.13 6.36 1.39
N ASP A 200 13.15 7.10 0.95
CA ASP A 200 14.50 6.97 1.44
C ASP A 200 14.80 7.93 2.62
N ALA A 201 15.86 7.62 3.35
CA ALA A 201 16.28 8.39 4.53
C ALA A 201 17.23 9.55 4.17
N ASP A 202 17.26 10.00 2.92
CA ASP A 202 18.02 11.17 2.52
C ASP A 202 17.22 12.46 2.77
N ILE A 203 17.93 13.52 3.15
CA ILE A 203 17.35 14.83 3.33
C ILE A 203 17.43 15.54 1.98
N ARG A 204 16.29 15.79 1.36
CA ARG A 204 16.20 16.61 0.17
C ARG A 204 15.90 18.06 0.54
N GLU A 205 16.60 19.01 -0.09
CA GLU A 205 16.27 20.43 0.08
C GLU A 205 14.85 20.69 -0.43
N GLY A 206 14.01 21.33 0.41
CA GLY A 206 12.64 21.69 0.06
C GLY A 206 11.55 20.73 0.57
N TYR A 207 11.89 19.67 1.31
CA TYR A 207 10.93 18.74 1.93
C TYR A 207 11.00 18.74 3.44
#